data_260bba6ad79ec0123c2ff53cbadaaa0f
#
_entry.id   260bba6ad79ec0123c2ff53cbadaaa0f
#
_cell.length_a   1.000
_cell.length_b   1.000
_cell.length_c   1.000
_cell.angle_alpha   90.00
_cell.angle_beta   90.00
_cell.angle_gamma   90.00
#
_symmetry.space_group_name_H-M   'P 1'
#
loop_
_entity.id
_entity.type
_entity.pdbx_description
1 polymer ?
#
loop_
_entity_poly.entity_id
_entity_poly.type
_entity_poly.pdbx_seq_one_letter_code
_entity_poly.pdbx_strand_id
1 'polypeptide(L)'
;MDVRRAMVYDTDGATLVVSRPSPDLKPEHIGRRCTVTFVVRENEFKNRYGLPAEIVELKENYAIRKGTTVQALILRALGAVEPFNLRMAYRVRPPITSGIALQIDGQRVSILDISTGGARFLSSVRPPLQFRQRVEVVLHLDEAAHAFHAFVVRTQDPGPQCPVRGAQEVAVQFSGMEKRVRELLAKKILQIDRELRAKGLEEV
;
A
#
# COMPACT_ATOMS: atom_id res chain seq x y z
N MET A 1 -2.63 -6.28 -9.48
CA MET A 1 -1.28 -6.73 -9.07
C MET A 1 -1.45 -7.60 -7.84
N ASP A 2 -0.96 -8.84 -7.88
CA ASP A 2 -0.99 -9.78 -6.74
C ASP A 2 0.30 -9.58 -5.93
N VAL A 3 0.16 -9.10 -4.69
CA VAL A 3 1.30 -8.81 -3.80
C VAL A 3 1.25 -9.79 -2.63
N ARG A 4 2.31 -10.53 -2.46
CA ARG A 4 2.47 -11.54 -1.41
C ARG A 4 3.67 -11.21 -0.52
N ARG A 5 3.64 -11.67 0.72
CA ARG A 5 4.76 -11.49 1.66
C ARG A 5 5.51 -12.79 1.83
N ALA A 6 6.84 -12.69 1.88
CA ALA A 6 7.73 -13.79 2.16
C ALA A 6 8.91 -13.31 3.02
N MET A 7 9.51 -14.24 3.77
CA MET A 7 10.71 -14.01 4.55
C MET A 7 11.91 -14.53 3.74
N VAL A 8 13.01 -13.81 3.70
CA VAL A 8 14.25 -14.27 3.07
C VAL A 8 14.94 -15.27 4.00
N TYR A 9 15.27 -16.42 3.45
CA TYR A 9 16.01 -17.47 4.14
C TYR A 9 17.48 -17.45 3.79
N ASP A 10 17.77 -17.27 2.47
CA ASP A 10 19.14 -17.33 1.96
C ASP A 10 19.27 -16.56 0.64
N THR A 11 20.52 -16.19 0.30
CA THR A 11 20.87 -15.56 -0.98
C THR A 11 22.23 -16.11 -1.44
N ASP A 12 22.29 -16.62 -2.65
CA ASP A 12 23.53 -17.09 -3.27
C ASP A 12 23.61 -16.59 -4.71
N GLY A 13 24.47 -15.60 -4.94
CA GLY A 13 24.64 -14.97 -6.25
C GLY A 13 23.32 -14.46 -6.82
N ALA A 14 22.85 -15.08 -7.90
CA ALA A 14 21.57 -14.74 -8.55
C ALA A 14 20.36 -15.48 -7.95
N THR A 15 20.56 -16.31 -6.93
CA THR A 15 19.51 -17.11 -6.31
C THR A 15 19.04 -16.47 -5.02
N LEU A 16 17.72 -16.36 -4.86
CA LEU A 16 17.07 -15.90 -3.63
C LEU A 16 16.15 -17.00 -3.14
N VAL A 17 16.34 -17.44 -1.90
CA VAL A 17 15.49 -18.42 -1.24
C VAL A 17 14.62 -17.72 -0.22
N VAL A 18 13.30 -17.86 -0.38
CA VAL A 18 12.34 -17.20 0.51
C VAL A 18 11.32 -18.20 1.05
N SER A 19 10.63 -17.86 2.13
CA SER A 19 9.52 -18.64 2.63
C SER A 19 8.42 -18.75 1.59
N ARG A 20 7.61 -19.80 1.63
CA ARG A 20 6.37 -19.83 0.85
C ARG A 20 5.50 -18.64 1.21
N PRO A 21 5.03 -17.86 0.23
CA PRO A 21 4.17 -16.71 0.48
C PRO A 21 2.73 -17.13 0.78
N SER A 22 1.97 -16.30 1.50
CA SER A 22 0.53 -16.50 1.70
C SER A 22 -0.27 -15.46 0.89
N PRO A 23 -1.31 -15.88 0.13
CA PRO A 23 -1.70 -17.25 -0.18
C PRO A 23 -0.64 -18.02 -0.98
N ASP A 24 -0.67 -19.35 -0.88
CA ASP A 24 0.37 -20.20 -1.42
C ASP A 24 0.48 -20.16 -2.95
N LEU A 25 1.69 -20.36 -3.46
CA LEU A 25 1.95 -20.51 -4.89
C LEU A 25 1.75 -21.98 -5.29
N LYS A 26 1.16 -22.15 -6.46
CA LYS A 26 0.95 -23.48 -7.05
C LYS A 26 2.07 -23.81 -8.03
N PRO A 27 2.30 -25.09 -8.38
CA PRO A 27 3.31 -25.50 -9.37
C PRO A 27 3.20 -24.78 -10.73
N GLU A 28 1.99 -24.39 -11.14
CA GLU A 28 1.71 -23.62 -12.37
C GLU A 28 2.34 -22.21 -12.40
N HIS A 29 2.88 -21.75 -11.27
CA HIS A 29 3.58 -20.48 -11.18
C HIS A 29 5.09 -20.62 -11.47
N ILE A 30 5.63 -21.84 -11.52
CA ILE A 30 7.02 -22.07 -11.88
C ILE A 30 7.28 -21.57 -13.31
N GLY A 31 8.39 -20.90 -13.54
CA GLY A 31 8.74 -20.23 -14.79
C GLY A 31 8.12 -18.86 -14.98
N ARG A 32 7.22 -18.42 -14.10
CA ARG A 32 6.65 -17.06 -14.19
C ARG A 32 7.60 -16.02 -13.63
N ARG A 33 7.58 -14.86 -14.26
CA ARG A 33 8.33 -13.68 -13.79
C ARG A 33 7.56 -12.98 -12.67
N CYS A 34 8.30 -12.50 -11.69
CA CYS A 34 7.82 -11.69 -10.58
C CYS A 34 8.81 -10.57 -10.26
N THR A 35 8.42 -9.64 -9.42
CA THR A 35 9.35 -8.66 -8.85
C THR A 35 9.40 -8.86 -7.34
N VAL A 36 10.56 -9.17 -6.82
CA VAL A 36 10.80 -9.17 -5.37
C VAL A 36 11.03 -7.74 -4.93
N THR A 37 10.22 -7.26 -3.99
CA THR A 37 10.39 -5.90 -3.46
C THR A 37 10.76 -5.93 -1.99
N PHE A 38 11.68 -5.08 -1.59
CA PHE A 38 12.14 -4.95 -0.22
C PHE A 38 12.42 -3.49 0.11
N VAL A 39 12.48 -3.20 1.41
CA VAL A 39 12.75 -1.85 1.92
C VAL A 39 14.11 -1.87 2.59
N VAL A 40 14.98 -1.00 2.14
CA VAL A 40 16.26 -0.70 2.79
C VAL A 40 16.06 0.55 3.63
N ARG A 41 16.52 0.51 4.88
CA ARG A 41 16.55 1.67 5.76
C ARG A 41 17.98 2.21 5.76
N GLU A 42 18.13 3.40 5.22
CA GLU A 42 19.38 4.15 5.20
C GLU A 42 19.19 5.42 6.04
N ASN A 43 19.77 5.45 7.23
CA ASN A 43 19.54 6.49 8.22
C ASN A 43 18.04 6.64 8.55
N GLU A 44 17.46 7.81 8.30
CA GLU A 44 16.02 8.09 8.52
C GLU A 44 15.15 7.74 7.29
N PHE A 45 15.76 7.46 6.14
CA PHE A 45 15.05 7.20 4.90
C PHE A 45 14.74 5.71 4.71
N LYS A 46 13.56 5.42 4.18
CA LYS A 46 13.10 4.08 3.80
C LYS A 46 12.94 4.02 2.29
N ASN A 47 13.93 3.49 1.62
CA ASN A 47 13.91 3.32 0.17
C ASN A 47 13.40 1.92 -0.18
N ARG A 48 12.49 1.85 -1.14
CA ARG A 48 12.01 0.57 -1.67
C ARG A 48 12.72 0.25 -2.97
N TYR A 49 13.19 -0.98 -3.04
CA TYR A 49 13.85 -1.53 -4.22
C TYR A 49 13.07 -2.72 -4.76
N GLY A 50 13.24 -3.00 -6.04
CA GLY A 50 12.71 -4.14 -6.77
C GLY A 50 13.81 -4.92 -7.45
N LEU A 51 13.70 -6.24 -7.40
CA LEU A 51 14.56 -7.18 -8.10
C LEU A 51 13.68 -8.01 -9.05
N PRO A 52 13.83 -7.87 -10.37
CA PRO A 52 13.17 -8.76 -11.32
C PRO A 52 13.66 -10.18 -11.09
N ALA A 53 12.73 -11.13 -11.00
CA ALA A 53 13.06 -12.52 -10.72
C ALA A 53 12.12 -13.48 -11.45
N GLU A 54 12.54 -14.73 -11.54
CA GLU A 54 11.77 -15.86 -12.05
C GLU A 54 11.57 -16.88 -10.93
N ILE A 55 10.37 -17.45 -10.86
CA ILE A 55 10.06 -18.54 -9.95
C ILE A 55 10.66 -19.82 -10.52
N VAL A 56 11.66 -20.40 -9.83
CA VAL A 56 12.39 -21.57 -10.31
C VAL A 56 11.83 -22.86 -9.71
N GLU A 57 11.59 -22.89 -8.40
CA GLU A 57 11.22 -24.12 -7.70
C GLU A 57 10.40 -23.81 -6.45
N LEU A 58 9.45 -24.69 -6.16
CA LEU A 58 8.76 -24.80 -4.87
C LEU A 58 9.35 -25.99 -4.13
N LYS A 59 10.18 -25.75 -3.14
CA LYS A 59 10.92 -26.78 -2.40
C LYS A 59 10.24 -27.08 -1.07
N GLU A 60 9.85 -28.35 -0.86
CA GLU A 60 9.15 -28.75 0.36
C GLU A 60 10.09 -28.89 1.57
N ASN A 61 11.34 -29.31 1.32
CA ASN A 61 12.33 -29.61 2.35
C ASN A 61 13.64 -28.85 2.09
N TYR A 62 13.62 -27.53 2.27
CA TYR A 62 14.83 -26.72 2.22
C TYR A 62 15.50 -26.69 3.59
N ALA A 63 16.76 -27.09 3.66
CA ALA A 63 17.54 -27.08 4.91
C ALA A 63 18.06 -25.68 5.22
N ILE A 64 17.55 -25.04 6.27
CA ILE A 64 18.05 -23.74 6.76
C ILE A 64 19.25 -23.96 7.68
N ARG A 65 19.18 -24.99 8.53
CA ARG A 65 20.22 -25.37 9.50
C ARG A 65 20.25 -26.88 9.64
N LYS A 66 21.32 -27.40 10.24
CA LYS A 66 21.45 -28.84 10.55
C LYS A 66 20.22 -29.30 11.33
N GLY A 67 19.42 -30.19 10.73
CA GLY A 67 18.21 -30.77 11.33
C GLY A 67 16.93 -29.96 11.19
N THR A 68 16.95 -28.77 10.55
CA THR A 68 15.73 -27.96 10.35
C THR A 68 15.45 -27.76 8.85
N THR A 69 14.33 -28.27 8.38
CA THR A 69 13.84 -28.08 7.02
C THR A 69 12.57 -27.24 7.01
N VAL A 70 12.39 -26.46 5.94
CA VAL A 70 11.22 -25.58 5.74
C VAL A 70 10.75 -25.67 4.31
N GLN A 71 9.51 -25.25 4.08
CA GLN A 71 9.02 -25.00 2.73
C GLN A 71 9.59 -23.69 2.22
N ALA A 72 10.18 -23.74 1.04
CA ALA A 72 10.83 -22.58 0.42
C ALA A 72 10.40 -22.38 -1.04
N LEU A 73 10.50 -21.14 -1.47
CA LEU A 73 10.39 -20.70 -2.85
C LEU A 73 11.76 -20.27 -3.32
N ILE A 74 12.24 -20.86 -4.42
CA ILE A 74 13.52 -20.52 -5.04
C ILE A 74 13.25 -19.58 -6.20
N LEU A 75 13.89 -18.44 -6.19
CA LEU A 75 13.80 -17.39 -7.18
C LEU A 75 15.18 -17.17 -7.82
N ARG A 76 15.21 -16.95 -9.10
CA ARG A 76 16.41 -16.55 -9.85
C ARG A 76 16.29 -15.09 -10.23
N ALA A 77 17.25 -14.27 -9.85
CA ALA A 77 17.35 -12.88 -10.28
C ALA A 77 17.54 -12.79 -11.81
N LEU A 78 16.81 -11.89 -12.44
CA LEU A 78 16.85 -11.65 -13.89
C LEU A 78 17.50 -10.31 -14.25
N GLY A 79 17.86 -9.50 -13.28
CA GLY A 79 18.43 -8.17 -13.51
C GLY A 79 18.99 -7.56 -12.24
N ALA A 80 19.33 -6.28 -12.31
CA ALA A 80 19.82 -5.51 -11.18
C ALA A 80 18.69 -5.10 -10.22
N VAL A 81 19.09 -4.77 -9.00
CA VAL A 81 18.20 -4.11 -8.03
C VAL A 81 18.02 -2.65 -8.41
N GLU A 82 16.79 -2.21 -8.54
CA GLU A 82 16.45 -0.84 -8.93
C GLU A 82 15.45 -0.23 -7.94
N PRO A 83 15.41 1.12 -7.80
CA PRO A 83 14.34 1.78 -7.05
C PRO A 83 12.96 1.35 -7.58
N PHE A 84 12.06 0.96 -6.69
CA PHE A 84 10.78 0.38 -7.09
C PHE A 84 9.61 1.01 -6.34
N ASN A 85 8.65 1.54 -7.08
CA ASN A 85 7.45 2.07 -6.50
C ASN A 85 6.26 1.12 -6.72
N LEU A 86 5.79 0.49 -5.63
CA LEU A 86 4.57 -0.35 -5.66
C LEU A 86 3.28 0.46 -5.83
N ARG A 87 3.35 1.76 -5.62
CA ARG A 87 2.17 2.61 -5.66
C ARG A 87 1.84 2.97 -7.10
N MET A 88 0.67 2.58 -7.54
CA MET A 88 0.16 2.96 -8.87
C MET A 88 -0.32 4.43 -8.92
N ALA A 89 -0.49 5.07 -7.78
CA ALA A 89 -0.92 6.46 -7.67
C ALA A 89 -0.14 7.18 -6.57
N TYR A 90 0.28 8.40 -6.90
CA TYR A 90 0.93 9.29 -5.95
C TYR A 90 -0.05 9.64 -4.81
N ARG A 91 0.47 9.77 -3.60
CA ARG A 91 -0.30 10.12 -2.40
C ARG A 91 0.20 11.41 -1.81
N VAL A 92 -0.73 12.19 -1.31
CA VAL A 92 -0.43 13.44 -0.60
C VAL A 92 -1.17 13.43 0.73
N ARG A 93 -0.57 14.07 1.73
CA ARG A 93 -1.25 14.42 2.99
C ARG A 93 -1.86 15.81 2.81
N PRO A 94 -3.17 15.91 2.61
CA PRO A 94 -3.77 17.20 2.32
C PRO A 94 -3.80 18.06 3.59
N PRO A 95 -3.33 19.31 3.54
CA PRO A 95 -3.58 20.26 4.61
C PRO A 95 -5.08 20.47 4.84
N ILE A 96 -5.47 20.87 6.04
CA ILE A 96 -6.89 21.12 6.37
C ILE A 96 -7.51 22.17 5.42
N THR A 97 -6.69 23.12 4.97
CA THR A 97 -7.09 24.22 4.06
C THR A 97 -7.04 23.83 2.58
N SER A 98 -6.78 22.58 2.26
CA SER A 98 -6.56 22.12 0.87
C SER A 98 -7.82 22.09 -0.01
N GLY A 99 -9.01 22.25 0.58
CA GLY A 99 -10.27 22.05 -0.12
C GLY A 99 -10.62 20.58 -0.37
N ILE A 100 -9.86 19.62 0.18
CA ILE A 100 -10.20 18.19 0.15
C ILE A 100 -10.80 17.78 1.49
N ALA A 101 -12.02 17.22 1.46
CA ALA A 101 -12.60 16.56 2.62
C ALA A 101 -13.27 15.25 2.23
N LEU A 102 -13.37 14.32 3.18
CA LEU A 102 -13.92 12.99 2.95
C LEU A 102 -14.98 12.68 4.01
N GLN A 103 -16.09 12.13 3.54
CA GLN A 103 -17.11 11.52 4.40
C GLN A 103 -17.21 10.04 4.06
N ILE A 104 -17.35 9.20 5.08
CA ILE A 104 -17.55 7.76 4.98
C ILE A 104 -18.84 7.42 5.69
N ASP A 105 -19.79 6.82 4.98
CA ASP A 105 -21.14 6.51 5.47
C ASP A 105 -21.78 7.73 6.18
N GLY A 106 -21.68 8.91 5.55
CA GLY A 106 -22.21 10.19 6.03
C GLY A 106 -21.40 10.87 7.14
N GLN A 107 -20.34 10.26 7.67
CA GLN A 107 -19.50 10.83 8.72
C GLN A 107 -18.19 11.41 8.18
N ARG A 108 -17.85 12.63 8.57
CA ARG A 108 -16.58 13.26 8.21
C ARG A 108 -15.43 12.55 8.90
N VAL A 109 -14.36 12.26 8.14
CA VAL A 109 -13.16 11.58 8.64
C VAL A 109 -11.92 12.45 8.49
N SER A 110 -10.89 12.19 9.31
CA SER A 110 -9.61 12.91 9.24
C SER A 110 -8.67 12.19 8.27
N ILE A 111 -8.42 12.80 7.11
CA ILE A 111 -7.57 12.23 6.06
C ILE A 111 -6.11 12.24 6.52
N LEU A 112 -5.45 11.08 6.47
CA LEU A 112 -4.02 10.92 6.70
C LEU A 112 -3.24 11.02 5.38
N ASP A 113 -3.70 10.34 4.35
CA ASP A 113 -3.22 10.50 2.98
C ASP A 113 -4.32 10.14 1.96
N ILE A 114 -4.22 10.71 0.76
CA ILE A 114 -5.15 10.48 -0.33
C ILE A 114 -4.42 10.37 -1.66
N SER A 115 -4.95 9.54 -2.55
CA SER A 115 -4.52 9.36 -3.95
C SER A 115 -5.73 9.20 -4.85
N THR A 116 -5.52 9.14 -6.16
CA THR A 116 -6.60 8.85 -7.12
C THR A 116 -7.19 7.44 -7.00
N GLY A 117 -6.54 6.53 -6.27
CA GLY A 117 -6.99 5.14 -6.10
C GLY A 117 -7.55 4.82 -4.72
N GLY A 118 -7.42 5.72 -3.73
CA GLY A 118 -7.85 5.45 -2.37
C GLY A 118 -7.38 6.49 -1.36
N ALA A 119 -7.81 6.32 -0.13
CA ALA A 119 -7.43 7.18 0.99
C ALA A 119 -7.12 6.37 2.25
N ARG A 120 -6.35 6.98 3.15
CA ARG A 120 -6.13 6.53 4.51
C ARG A 120 -6.57 7.64 5.46
N PHE A 121 -7.31 7.27 6.48
CA PHE A 121 -7.93 8.24 7.40
C PHE A 121 -8.10 7.68 8.80
N LEU A 122 -8.33 8.56 9.76
CA LEU A 122 -8.80 8.21 11.09
C LEU A 122 -10.32 8.28 11.11
N SER A 123 -10.93 7.22 11.61
CA SER A 123 -12.39 7.08 11.76
C SER A 123 -12.77 6.81 13.20
N SER A 124 -13.78 7.50 13.68
CA SER A 124 -14.49 7.21 14.94
C SER A 124 -15.87 6.61 14.71
N VAL A 125 -16.18 6.19 13.50
CA VAL A 125 -17.45 5.56 13.11
C VAL A 125 -17.75 4.36 13.98
N ARG A 126 -19.00 4.22 14.38
CA ARG A 126 -19.51 3.10 15.18
C ARG A 126 -20.68 2.43 14.45
N PRO A 127 -20.66 1.10 14.29
CA PRO A 127 -19.58 0.15 14.65
C PRO A 127 -18.30 0.38 13.84
N PRO A 128 -17.13 -0.09 14.32
CA PRO A 128 -15.87 0.04 13.60
C PRO A 128 -15.92 -0.60 12.21
N LEU A 129 -15.29 0.04 11.24
CA LEU A 129 -15.20 -0.45 9.87
C LEU A 129 -14.41 -1.76 9.79
N GLN A 130 -14.85 -2.69 8.95
CA GLN A 130 -14.26 -4.01 8.83
C GLN A 130 -13.54 -4.20 7.49
N PHE A 131 -12.53 -5.06 7.47
CA PHE A 131 -11.85 -5.45 6.24
C PHE A 131 -12.83 -5.99 5.20
N ARG A 132 -12.68 -5.55 3.94
CA ARG A 132 -13.55 -5.84 2.79
C ARG A 132 -14.96 -5.23 2.86
N GLN A 133 -15.29 -4.48 3.90
CA GLN A 133 -16.55 -3.75 3.94
C GLN A 133 -16.63 -2.76 2.78
N ARG A 134 -17.79 -2.72 2.12
CA ARG A 134 -18.12 -1.67 1.15
C ARG A 134 -18.70 -0.49 1.93
N VAL A 135 -18.21 0.70 1.64
CA VAL A 135 -18.65 1.95 2.28
C VAL A 135 -19.03 2.98 1.21
N GLU A 136 -19.94 3.86 1.57
CA GLU A 136 -20.25 5.02 0.77
C GLU A 136 -19.21 6.12 1.04
N VAL A 137 -18.73 6.76 -0.02
CA VAL A 137 -17.74 7.84 0.04
C VAL A 137 -18.35 9.08 -0.58
N VAL A 138 -18.32 10.20 0.16
CA VAL A 138 -18.53 11.53 -0.40
C VAL A 138 -17.20 12.29 -0.33
N LEU A 139 -16.61 12.51 -1.50
CA LEU A 139 -15.39 13.29 -1.67
C LEU A 139 -15.77 14.74 -1.99
N HIS A 140 -15.37 15.66 -1.13
CA HIS A 140 -15.44 17.08 -1.41
C HIS A 140 -14.15 17.57 -2.06
N LEU A 141 -14.27 18.22 -3.19
CA LEU A 141 -13.18 18.93 -3.87
C LEU A 141 -13.60 20.38 -4.02
N ASP A 142 -13.03 21.22 -3.17
CA ASP A 142 -13.44 22.61 -2.97
C ASP A 142 -14.95 22.68 -2.60
N GLU A 143 -15.81 23.25 -3.43
CA GLU A 143 -17.26 23.35 -3.18
C GLU A 143 -18.08 22.18 -3.75
N ALA A 144 -17.47 21.33 -4.57
CA ALA A 144 -18.17 20.22 -5.21
C ALA A 144 -18.09 18.93 -4.40
N ALA A 145 -19.22 18.22 -4.28
CA ALA A 145 -19.32 16.93 -3.61
C ALA A 145 -19.56 15.82 -4.65
N HIS A 146 -18.81 14.72 -4.52
CA HIS A 146 -18.84 13.57 -5.42
C HIS A 146 -19.04 12.29 -4.63
N ALA A 147 -20.15 11.61 -4.87
CA ALA A 147 -20.49 10.35 -4.21
C ALA A 147 -20.06 9.14 -5.05
N PHE A 148 -19.43 8.16 -4.42
CA PHE A 148 -19.07 6.87 -5.00
C PHE A 148 -18.86 5.85 -3.88
N HIS A 149 -18.37 4.66 -4.19
CA HIS A 149 -18.12 3.63 -3.18
C HIS A 149 -16.63 3.36 -3.01
N ALA A 150 -16.29 2.75 -1.87
CA ALA A 150 -14.97 2.22 -1.62
C ALA A 150 -15.03 0.88 -0.89
N PHE A 151 -13.93 0.14 -0.94
CA PHE A 151 -13.74 -1.05 -0.14
C PHE A 151 -12.65 -0.82 0.91
N VAL A 152 -12.92 -1.21 2.14
CA VAL A 152 -11.94 -1.21 3.23
C VAL A 152 -10.87 -2.27 2.91
N VAL A 153 -9.63 -1.83 2.73
CA VAL A 153 -8.50 -2.72 2.41
C VAL A 153 -7.55 -2.94 3.58
N ARG A 154 -7.67 -2.13 4.62
CA ARG A 154 -6.91 -2.29 5.86
C ARG A 154 -7.57 -1.53 6.99
N THR A 155 -7.54 -2.13 8.19
CA THR A 155 -7.88 -1.49 9.46
C THR A 155 -6.77 -1.77 10.46
N GLN A 156 -6.44 -0.80 11.29
CA GLN A 156 -5.45 -0.97 12.36
C GLN A 156 -5.69 0.05 13.48
N ASP A 157 -5.15 -0.23 14.65
CA ASP A 157 -5.12 0.76 15.72
C ASP A 157 -4.15 1.89 15.35
N PRO A 158 -4.54 3.16 15.55
CA PRO A 158 -3.76 4.31 15.12
C PRO A 158 -2.49 4.55 15.95
N GLY A 159 -2.25 3.70 16.95
CA GLY A 159 -1.11 3.80 17.85
C GLY A 159 -1.32 4.79 19.00
N PRO A 160 -0.38 4.79 19.99
CA PRO A 160 -0.54 5.53 21.25
C PRO A 160 -0.51 7.06 21.09
N GLN A 161 0.02 7.56 20.00
CA GLN A 161 0.10 9.01 19.72
C GLN A 161 -1.13 9.59 19.04
N CYS A 162 -2.16 8.77 18.79
CA CYS A 162 -3.38 9.27 18.15
C CYS A 162 -4.17 10.17 19.10
N PRO A 163 -4.47 11.42 18.71
CA PRO A 163 -5.18 12.36 19.58
C PRO A 163 -6.66 11.99 19.77
N VAL A 164 -7.20 11.08 18.95
CA VAL A 164 -8.61 10.68 18.98
C VAL A 164 -8.75 9.33 19.66
N ARG A 165 -9.26 9.31 20.90
CA ARG A 165 -9.51 8.07 21.64
C ARG A 165 -10.52 7.18 20.92
N GLY A 166 -10.18 5.90 20.77
CA GLY A 166 -11.05 4.91 20.13
C GLY A 166 -11.23 5.11 18.64
N ALA A 167 -10.40 5.93 18.01
CA ALA A 167 -10.31 6.00 16.55
C ALA A 167 -9.69 4.71 16.00
N GLN A 168 -9.98 4.45 14.74
CA GLN A 168 -9.42 3.38 13.95
C GLN A 168 -8.71 4.02 12.74
N GLU A 169 -7.49 3.61 12.44
CA GLU A 169 -6.87 3.95 11.17
C GLU A 169 -7.40 2.99 10.09
N VAL A 170 -7.97 3.57 9.05
CA VAL A 170 -8.62 2.83 7.96
C VAL A 170 -8.02 3.23 6.64
N ALA A 171 -7.73 2.25 5.79
CA ALA A 171 -7.40 2.48 4.39
C ALA A 171 -8.50 1.91 3.50
N VAL A 172 -8.92 2.71 2.52
CA VAL A 172 -9.93 2.32 1.52
C VAL A 172 -9.38 2.41 0.11
N GLN A 173 -9.88 1.55 -0.75
CA GLN A 173 -9.69 1.59 -2.20
C GLN A 173 -10.96 2.12 -2.84
N PHE A 174 -10.86 3.18 -3.62
CA PHE A 174 -11.99 3.76 -4.34
C PHE A 174 -12.50 2.84 -5.45
N SER A 175 -13.81 2.76 -5.58
CA SER A 175 -14.50 1.94 -6.57
C SER A 175 -15.66 2.74 -7.19
N GLY A 176 -15.80 2.65 -8.51
CA GLY A 176 -16.88 3.36 -9.22
C GLY A 176 -16.72 4.88 -9.31
N MET A 177 -15.55 5.43 -8.96
CA MET A 177 -15.29 6.86 -9.17
C MET A 177 -15.25 7.18 -10.66
N GLU A 178 -16.05 8.17 -11.08
CA GLU A 178 -16.09 8.65 -12.46
C GLU A 178 -14.72 9.17 -12.92
N LYS A 179 -14.39 8.98 -14.20
CA LYS A 179 -13.12 9.42 -14.78
C LYS A 179 -12.88 10.92 -14.55
N ARG A 180 -13.92 11.75 -14.76
CA ARG A 180 -13.85 13.21 -14.55
C ARG A 180 -13.47 13.56 -13.11
N VAL A 181 -14.08 12.92 -12.11
CA VAL A 181 -13.79 13.14 -10.68
C VAL A 181 -12.35 12.72 -10.35
N ARG A 182 -11.90 11.60 -10.92
CA ARG A 182 -10.53 11.12 -10.77
C ARG A 182 -9.50 12.10 -11.33
N GLU A 183 -9.79 12.72 -12.48
CA GLU A 183 -8.93 13.74 -13.10
C GLU A 183 -8.90 15.02 -12.27
N LEU A 184 -10.03 15.46 -11.71
CA LEU A 184 -10.10 16.60 -10.78
C LEU A 184 -9.27 16.33 -9.53
N LEU A 185 -9.44 15.16 -8.90
CA LEU A 185 -8.66 14.76 -7.75
C LEU A 185 -7.15 14.70 -8.06
N ALA A 186 -6.76 14.17 -9.23
CA ALA A 186 -5.36 14.13 -9.66
C ALA A 186 -4.76 15.54 -9.77
N LYS A 187 -5.47 16.47 -10.39
CA LYS A 187 -5.03 17.88 -10.49
C LYS A 187 -4.88 18.52 -9.12
N LYS A 188 -5.84 18.29 -8.22
CA LYS A 188 -5.80 18.82 -6.86
C LYS A 188 -4.62 18.25 -6.06
N ILE A 189 -4.35 16.96 -6.16
CA ILE A 189 -3.19 16.30 -5.53
C ILE A 189 -1.88 16.93 -6.03
N LEU A 190 -1.72 17.13 -7.34
CA LEU A 190 -0.53 17.75 -7.92
C LEU A 190 -0.36 19.21 -7.47
N GLN A 191 -1.46 19.96 -7.34
CA GLN A 191 -1.43 21.32 -6.81
C GLN A 191 -0.92 21.32 -5.37
N ILE A 192 -1.48 20.49 -4.49
CA ILE A 192 -1.08 20.37 -3.09
C ILE A 192 0.40 19.98 -2.97
N ASP A 193 0.85 19.00 -3.78
CA ASP A 193 2.25 18.58 -3.80
C ASP A 193 3.19 19.75 -4.12
N ARG A 194 2.87 20.54 -5.15
CA ARG A 194 3.66 21.72 -5.51
C ARG A 194 3.69 22.78 -4.39
N GLU A 195 2.56 23.01 -3.74
CA GLU A 195 2.46 23.95 -2.61
C GLU A 195 3.28 23.48 -1.40
N LEU A 196 3.26 22.17 -1.09
CA LEU A 196 4.05 21.59 -0.01
C LEU A 196 5.55 21.70 -0.30
N ARG A 197 5.99 21.37 -1.52
CA ARG A 197 7.39 21.53 -1.96
C ARG A 197 7.86 22.98 -1.88
N ALA A 198 7.05 23.92 -2.34
CA ALA A 198 7.37 25.36 -2.27
C ALA A 198 7.54 25.87 -0.83
N LYS A 199 6.90 25.20 0.14
CA LYS A 199 7.02 25.51 1.58
C LYS A 199 8.13 24.73 2.30
N GLY A 200 8.89 23.89 1.60
CA GLY A 200 9.91 23.00 2.21
C GLY A 200 9.32 21.94 3.14
N LEU A 201 8.03 21.62 3.01
CA LEU A 201 7.30 20.65 3.83
C LEU A 201 7.19 19.31 3.08
N GLU A 202 8.25 18.86 2.42
CA GLU A 202 8.28 17.51 1.81
C GLU A 202 8.22 16.47 2.93
N GLU A 203 7.20 15.61 2.90
CA GLU A 203 7.27 14.35 3.63
C GLU A 203 8.25 13.43 2.88
N VAL A 204 9.39 13.19 3.50
CA VAL A 204 10.36 12.19 3.13
C VAL A 204 9.81 10.77 3.39
#